data_92c404f68f05bf37cad6e3b7aa762bc7
#
_entry.id   92c404f68f05bf37cad6e3b7aa762bc7
#
_cell.length_a   1.000
_cell.length_b   1.000
_cell.length_c   1.000
_cell.angle_alpha   90.00
_cell.angle_beta   90.00
_cell.angle_gamma   90.00
#
_symmetry.space_group_name_H-M   'P 1'
#
loop_
_entity.id
_entity.type
_entity.pdbx_description
1 polymer ?
#
loop_
_entity_poly.entity_id
_entity_poly.type
_entity_poly.pdbx_seq_one_letter_code
_entity_poly.pdbx_strand_id
1 'polypeptide(L)'
;MTEWSQVPTLSAPKKTFALIEAMADRDGPVGVSALADELDFTRSTTYKHLATLRELGYVRKVGVEYSLSYRFVLFGTRIRGRSPLYRTSNELIDQLAETTNETAGLFVKQGSYGVNLYQSTSDSSETVEIDEHLHCTAPGKAILAHLSDEQVEDVLDAAGLPARTDNTITDADVLAGDLSNIRERGIAIERGEQRTDQNGVAVAFEHDGEVAAVYVVGHADRLSNKRLEENIPGMVLGTVRRTKELL
;
A
#
# COMPACT_ATOMS: atom_id res chain seq x y z
N MET A 1 -7.38 -22.80 -3.91
CA MET A 1 -7.07 -22.59 -5.35
C MET A 1 -8.33 -22.10 -6.04
N THR A 2 -8.35 -20.84 -6.45
CA THR A 2 -9.51 -20.24 -7.12
C THR A 2 -9.64 -20.79 -8.54
N GLU A 3 -10.88 -21.01 -8.99
CA GLU A 3 -11.27 -21.53 -10.34
C GLU A 3 -10.58 -20.78 -11.51
N TRP A 4 -10.07 -19.58 -11.27
CA TRP A 4 -9.43 -18.70 -12.24
C TRP A 4 -7.96 -19.04 -12.57
N SER A 5 -7.27 -19.85 -11.77
CA SER A 5 -5.85 -20.21 -11.98
C SER A 5 -5.59 -21.04 -13.26
N GLN A 6 -6.64 -21.64 -13.85
CA GLN A 6 -6.55 -22.45 -15.07
C GLN A 6 -6.96 -21.72 -16.36
N VAL A 7 -7.42 -20.47 -16.28
CA VAL A 7 -7.84 -19.72 -17.46
C VAL A 7 -6.63 -19.14 -18.19
N PRO A 8 -6.44 -19.45 -19.49
CA PRO A 8 -5.35 -18.83 -20.27
C PRO A 8 -5.47 -17.30 -20.30
N THR A 9 -4.40 -16.62 -19.96
CA THR A 9 -4.36 -15.16 -19.92
C THR A 9 -3.85 -14.56 -21.25
N LEU A 10 -4.33 -13.37 -21.62
CA LEU A 10 -3.90 -12.66 -22.83
C LEU A 10 -2.62 -11.85 -22.55
N SER A 11 -1.63 -11.96 -23.46
CA SER A 11 -0.37 -11.24 -23.32
C SER A 11 -0.49 -9.72 -23.56
N ALA A 12 -1.40 -9.30 -24.43
CA ALA A 12 -1.56 -7.88 -24.75
C ALA A 12 -1.98 -7.03 -23.54
N PRO A 13 -3.02 -7.38 -22.77
CA PRO A 13 -3.34 -6.66 -21.52
C PRO A 13 -2.18 -6.65 -20.52
N LYS A 14 -1.47 -7.78 -20.32
CA LYS A 14 -0.29 -7.83 -19.44
C LYS A 14 0.75 -6.79 -19.82
N LYS A 15 1.10 -6.70 -21.10
CA LYS A 15 2.05 -5.71 -21.62
C LYS A 15 1.55 -4.27 -21.46
N THR A 16 0.25 -4.06 -21.61
CA THR A 16 -0.36 -2.74 -21.42
C THR A 16 -0.25 -2.28 -19.97
N PHE A 17 -0.56 -3.16 -19.00
CA PHE A 17 -0.45 -2.83 -17.58
C PHE A 17 1.00 -2.68 -17.15
N ALA A 18 1.92 -3.53 -17.58
CA ALA A 18 3.35 -3.35 -17.32
C ALA A 18 3.87 -1.97 -17.77
N LEU A 19 3.40 -1.46 -18.91
CA LEU A 19 3.72 -0.10 -19.37
C LEU A 19 3.12 0.98 -18.45
N ILE A 20 1.89 0.78 -17.96
CA ILE A 20 1.24 1.72 -17.03
C ILE A 20 2.01 1.76 -15.72
N GLU A 21 2.38 0.62 -15.16
CA GLU A 21 3.14 0.48 -13.92
C GLU A 21 4.52 1.14 -14.06
N ALA A 22 5.31 0.80 -15.10
CA ALA A 22 6.60 1.42 -15.37
C ALA A 22 6.53 2.95 -15.57
N MET A 23 5.39 3.46 -16.06
CA MET A 23 5.16 4.91 -16.16
C MET A 23 4.73 5.53 -14.83
N ALA A 24 4.04 4.79 -13.96
CA ALA A 24 3.61 5.26 -12.65
C ALA A 24 4.79 5.42 -11.68
N ASP A 25 5.79 4.54 -11.77
CA ASP A 25 6.99 4.55 -10.94
C ASP A 25 7.97 5.70 -11.26
N ARG A 26 7.60 6.61 -12.17
CA ARG A 26 8.46 7.69 -12.62
C ARG A 26 7.94 9.06 -12.25
N ASP A 27 8.83 9.94 -11.86
CA ASP A 27 8.52 11.33 -11.50
C ASP A 27 8.15 12.22 -12.70
N GLY A 28 8.15 11.69 -13.93
CA GLY A 28 7.93 12.52 -15.11
C GLY A 28 7.63 11.76 -16.40
N PRO A 29 7.49 12.50 -17.52
CA PRO A 29 7.27 11.91 -18.82
C PRO A 29 8.42 11.00 -19.27
N VAL A 30 8.11 9.97 -20.05
CA VAL A 30 9.06 8.95 -20.50
C VAL A 30 8.95 8.68 -22.00
N GLY A 31 10.08 8.44 -22.65
CA GLY A 31 10.17 8.14 -24.07
C GLY A 31 9.92 6.65 -24.38
N VAL A 32 9.47 6.37 -25.61
CA VAL A 32 9.20 5.00 -26.10
C VAL A 32 10.40 4.07 -25.94
N SER A 33 11.62 4.57 -26.22
CA SER A 33 12.82 3.75 -26.14
C SER A 33 13.16 3.31 -24.72
N ALA A 34 13.05 4.23 -23.75
CA ALA A 34 13.33 3.92 -22.35
C ALA A 34 12.36 2.85 -21.80
N LEU A 35 11.06 2.98 -22.09
CA LEU A 35 10.07 1.96 -21.71
C LEU A 35 10.28 0.62 -22.43
N ALA A 36 10.69 0.65 -23.69
CA ALA A 36 10.97 -0.55 -24.46
C ALA A 36 12.17 -1.32 -23.89
N ASP A 37 13.24 -0.59 -23.56
CA ASP A 37 14.49 -1.16 -23.03
C ASP A 37 14.26 -1.72 -21.60
N GLU A 38 13.50 -1.02 -20.75
CA GLU A 38 13.20 -1.45 -19.38
C GLU A 38 12.35 -2.73 -19.32
N LEU A 39 11.33 -2.81 -20.19
CA LEU A 39 10.37 -3.93 -20.19
C LEU A 39 10.74 -5.06 -21.15
N ASP A 40 11.90 -4.98 -21.79
CA ASP A 40 12.33 -5.93 -22.84
C ASP A 40 11.27 -6.08 -23.97
N PHE A 41 10.67 -4.96 -24.38
CA PHE A 41 9.73 -4.91 -25.48
C PHE A 41 10.37 -4.32 -26.73
N THR A 42 9.87 -4.69 -27.91
CA THR A 42 10.24 -3.95 -29.12
C THR A 42 9.65 -2.55 -29.10
N ARG A 43 10.39 -1.56 -29.65
CA ARG A 43 9.91 -0.17 -29.78
C ARG A 43 8.56 -0.10 -30.52
N SER A 44 8.35 -0.97 -31.51
CA SER A 44 7.08 -1.06 -32.26
C SER A 44 5.93 -1.53 -31.36
N THR A 45 6.16 -2.51 -30.49
CA THR A 45 5.16 -3.00 -29.52
C THR A 45 4.82 -1.90 -28.52
N THR A 46 5.83 -1.32 -27.87
CA THR A 46 5.66 -0.21 -26.92
C THR A 46 4.88 0.95 -27.52
N TYR A 47 5.26 1.37 -28.74
CA TYR A 47 4.56 2.45 -29.43
C TYR A 47 3.07 2.15 -29.70
N LYS A 48 2.73 0.91 -30.11
CA LYS A 48 1.34 0.50 -30.36
C LYS A 48 0.50 0.54 -29.08
N HIS A 49 1.04 0.05 -27.96
CA HIS A 49 0.35 0.12 -26.66
C HIS A 49 0.14 1.57 -26.20
N LEU A 50 1.19 2.42 -26.29
CA LEU A 50 1.09 3.84 -25.95
C LEU A 50 0.11 4.59 -26.85
N ALA A 51 0.07 4.28 -28.15
CA ALA A 51 -0.88 4.86 -29.09
C ALA A 51 -2.32 4.51 -28.72
N THR A 52 -2.58 3.24 -28.39
CA THR A 52 -3.90 2.79 -27.92
C THR A 52 -4.28 3.45 -26.58
N LEU A 53 -3.37 3.47 -25.60
CA LEU A 53 -3.62 4.14 -24.32
C LEU A 53 -3.90 5.64 -24.49
N ARG A 54 -3.22 6.29 -25.42
CA ARG A 54 -3.45 7.70 -25.75
C ARG A 54 -4.81 7.90 -26.44
N GLU A 55 -5.18 7.06 -27.40
CA GLU A 55 -6.49 7.09 -28.06
C GLU A 55 -7.61 6.94 -27.03
N LEU A 56 -7.45 6.03 -26.09
CA LEU A 56 -8.39 5.79 -24.98
C LEU A 56 -8.34 6.88 -23.89
N GLY A 57 -7.38 7.80 -23.95
CA GLY A 57 -7.23 8.91 -23.01
C GLY A 57 -6.55 8.56 -21.67
N TYR A 58 -5.89 7.41 -21.56
CA TYR A 58 -5.13 7.00 -20.35
C TYR A 58 -3.71 7.55 -20.33
N VAL A 59 -3.15 7.87 -21.48
CA VAL A 59 -1.82 8.45 -21.64
C VAL A 59 -1.92 9.75 -22.41
N ARG A 60 -1.14 10.73 -22.04
CA ARG A 60 -0.97 12.00 -22.78
C ARG A 60 0.45 12.10 -23.33
N LYS A 61 0.59 12.77 -24.47
CA LYS A 61 1.89 13.08 -25.06
C LYS A 61 2.37 14.44 -24.57
N VAL A 62 3.61 14.52 -24.10
CA VAL A 62 4.28 15.73 -23.62
C VAL A 62 5.55 15.91 -24.43
N GLY A 63 5.51 16.76 -25.45
CA GLY A 63 6.59 16.86 -26.44
C GLY A 63 6.77 15.56 -27.22
N VAL A 64 7.90 14.90 -27.06
CA VAL A 64 8.22 13.59 -27.67
C VAL A 64 7.99 12.40 -26.73
N GLU A 65 7.67 12.66 -25.48
CA GLU A 65 7.50 11.69 -24.40
C GLU A 65 6.02 11.49 -24.02
N TYR A 66 5.76 10.57 -23.11
CA TYR A 66 4.44 10.16 -22.68
C TYR A 66 4.34 10.20 -21.14
N SER A 67 3.16 10.53 -20.62
CA SER A 67 2.84 10.55 -19.20
C SER A 67 1.45 9.96 -18.99
N LEU A 68 1.20 9.36 -17.84
CA LEU A 68 -0.13 8.94 -17.43
C LEU A 68 -1.08 10.14 -17.36
N SER A 69 -2.35 9.91 -17.65
CA SER A 69 -3.37 10.95 -17.54
C SER A 69 -4.08 10.88 -16.18
N TYR A 70 -4.66 11.99 -15.75
CA TYR A 70 -5.49 12.04 -14.53
C TYR A 70 -6.77 11.19 -14.60
N ARG A 71 -7.01 10.49 -15.71
CA ARG A 71 -8.13 9.55 -15.83
C ARG A 71 -8.05 8.41 -14.80
N PHE A 72 -6.84 7.98 -14.42
CA PHE A 72 -6.63 6.99 -13.36
C PHE A 72 -7.12 7.49 -12.00
N VAL A 73 -6.95 8.77 -11.70
CA VAL A 73 -7.48 9.38 -10.46
C VAL A 73 -9.00 9.27 -10.38
N LEU A 74 -9.72 9.41 -11.52
CA LEU A 74 -11.18 9.27 -11.54
C LEU A 74 -11.62 7.84 -11.15
N PHE A 75 -10.90 6.82 -11.61
CA PHE A 75 -11.21 5.43 -11.21
C PHE A 75 -10.90 5.19 -9.75
N GLY A 76 -9.71 5.57 -9.30
CA GLY A 76 -9.32 5.45 -7.89
C GLY A 76 -10.32 6.14 -6.96
N THR A 77 -10.71 7.38 -7.26
CA THR A 77 -11.71 8.13 -6.48
C THR A 77 -13.07 7.43 -6.46
N ARG A 78 -13.52 6.89 -7.59
CA ARG A 78 -14.81 6.17 -7.65
C ARG A 78 -14.79 4.85 -6.90
N ILE A 79 -13.69 4.09 -7.00
CA ILE A 79 -13.51 2.84 -6.26
C ILE A 79 -13.49 3.14 -4.77
N ARG A 80 -12.62 4.05 -4.33
CA ARG A 80 -12.51 4.47 -2.94
C ARG A 80 -13.82 4.97 -2.36
N GLY A 81 -14.55 5.84 -3.09
CA GLY A 81 -15.81 6.40 -2.62
C GLY A 81 -16.96 5.39 -2.49
N ARG A 82 -16.82 4.17 -3.03
CA ARG A 82 -17.76 3.07 -2.84
C ARG A 82 -17.42 2.18 -1.66
N SER A 83 -16.19 2.24 -1.14
CA SER A 83 -15.77 1.44 0.00
C SER A 83 -16.49 1.88 1.29
N PRO A 84 -17.20 0.99 1.98
CA PRO A 84 -17.75 1.28 3.30
C PRO A 84 -16.65 1.63 4.30
N LEU A 85 -15.52 0.92 4.27
CA LEU A 85 -14.35 1.17 5.10
C LEU A 85 -13.88 2.62 4.99
N TYR A 86 -13.71 3.13 3.76
CA TYR A 86 -13.30 4.52 3.53
C TYR A 86 -14.34 5.52 4.05
N ARG A 87 -15.62 5.33 3.72
CA ARG A 87 -16.68 6.28 4.09
C ARG A 87 -16.89 6.40 5.59
N THR A 88 -16.67 5.29 6.31
CA THR A 88 -16.85 5.24 7.76
C THR A 88 -15.63 5.77 8.50
N SER A 89 -14.41 5.53 8.00
CA SER A 89 -13.21 5.81 8.76
C SER A 89 -12.50 7.11 8.41
N ASN A 90 -12.78 7.76 7.25
CA ASN A 90 -12.03 8.93 6.79
C ASN A 90 -12.00 10.07 7.82
N GLU A 91 -13.14 10.47 8.38
CA GLU A 91 -13.22 11.52 9.41
C GLU A 91 -12.51 11.10 10.72
N LEU A 92 -12.58 9.82 11.08
CA LEU A 92 -11.88 9.30 12.27
C LEU A 92 -10.37 9.30 12.08
N ILE A 93 -9.90 9.06 10.86
CA ILE A 93 -8.49 9.13 10.50
C ILE A 93 -8.00 10.58 10.49
N ASP A 94 -8.80 11.53 10.00
CA ASP A 94 -8.49 12.95 10.08
C ASP A 94 -8.28 13.38 11.53
N GLN A 95 -9.22 13.02 12.43
CA GLN A 95 -9.12 13.27 13.85
C GLN A 95 -7.89 12.61 14.50
N LEU A 96 -7.54 11.39 14.05
CA LEU A 96 -6.36 10.68 14.54
C LEU A 96 -5.07 11.40 14.11
N ALA A 97 -4.96 11.85 12.85
CA ALA A 97 -3.84 12.61 12.36
C ALA A 97 -3.66 13.94 13.12
N GLU A 98 -4.75 14.70 13.32
CA GLU A 98 -4.74 15.93 14.09
C GLU A 98 -4.31 15.70 15.55
N THR A 99 -4.88 14.68 16.22
CA THR A 99 -4.60 14.38 17.62
C THR A 99 -3.17 13.91 17.85
N THR A 100 -2.64 13.12 16.91
CA THR A 100 -1.29 12.59 17.01
C THR A 100 -0.23 13.56 16.50
N ASN A 101 -0.63 14.55 15.71
CA ASN A 101 0.27 15.41 14.94
C ASN A 101 1.26 14.62 14.08
N GLU A 102 0.79 13.50 13.50
CA GLU A 102 1.53 12.60 12.61
C GLU A 102 0.63 12.25 11.40
N THR A 103 1.13 11.41 10.50
CA THR A 103 0.33 10.86 9.42
C THR A 103 -0.47 9.66 9.92
N ALA A 104 -1.77 9.66 9.71
CA ALA A 104 -2.66 8.53 9.97
C ALA A 104 -3.34 8.04 8.69
N GLY A 105 -3.71 6.76 8.63
CA GLY A 105 -4.35 6.25 7.43
C GLY A 105 -5.08 4.92 7.60
N LEU A 106 -5.71 4.52 6.49
CA LEU A 106 -6.40 3.26 6.29
C LEU A 106 -5.71 2.47 5.18
N PHE A 107 -5.24 1.30 5.52
CA PHE A 107 -4.55 0.39 4.63
C PHE A 107 -5.38 -0.90 4.47
N VAL A 108 -5.52 -1.41 3.27
CA VAL A 108 -6.30 -2.62 2.97
C VAL A 108 -5.46 -3.62 2.21
N LYS A 109 -5.72 -4.92 2.42
CA LYS A 109 -5.09 -6.00 1.66
C LYS A 109 -5.79 -6.17 0.31
N GLN A 110 -5.01 -6.20 -0.75
CA GLN A 110 -5.49 -6.49 -2.09
C GLN A 110 -4.60 -7.56 -2.75
N GLY A 111 -5.06 -8.79 -2.83
CA GLY A 111 -4.21 -9.90 -3.26
C GLY A 111 -3.04 -10.10 -2.29
N SER A 112 -1.81 -10.10 -2.80
CA SER A 112 -0.59 -10.25 -2.00
C SER A 112 0.04 -8.92 -1.58
N TYR A 113 -0.58 -7.79 -1.90
CA TYR A 113 -0.10 -6.45 -1.61
C TYR A 113 -1.09 -5.67 -0.74
N GLY A 114 -0.63 -4.55 -0.23
CA GLY A 114 -1.46 -3.58 0.46
C GLY A 114 -1.75 -2.36 -0.39
N VAL A 115 -2.86 -1.70 -0.10
CA VAL A 115 -3.24 -0.43 -0.74
C VAL A 115 -3.53 0.60 0.34
N ASN A 116 -2.87 1.75 0.26
CA ASN A 116 -3.19 2.89 1.10
C ASN A 116 -4.51 3.52 0.59
N LEU A 117 -5.62 3.11 1.19
CA LEU A 117 -6.96 3.53 0.75
C LEU A 117 -7.26 4.98 1.10
N TYR A 118 -6.77 5.45 2.25
CA TYR A 118 -6.88 6.82 2.72
C TYR A 118 -5.75 7.20 3.65
N GLN A 119 -5.32 8.44 3.57
CA GLN A 119 -4.30 9.02 4.44
C GLN A 119 -4.63 10.48 4.72
N SER A 120 -4.39 10.88 5.96
CA SER A 120 -4.46 12.25 6.42
C SER A 120 -3.16 12.61 7.15
N THR A 121 -2.69 13.83 6.98
CA THR A 121 -1.50 14.33 7.67
C THR A 121 -1.79 15.72 8.22
N SER A 122 -1.29 15.98 9.42
CA SER A 122 -1.37 17.32 10.03
C SER A 122 -0.37 18.30 9.40
N ASP A 123 0.71 17.80 8.82
CA ASP A 123 1.72 18.59 8.11
C ASP A 123 1.68 18.31 6.61
N SER A 124 1.13 19.26 5.84
CA SER A 124 1.00 19.13 4.39
C SER A 124 2.34 19.16 3.64
N SER A 125 3.45 19.42 4.32
CA SER A 125 4.80 19.36 3.75
C SER A 125 5.37 17.94 3.70
N GLU A 126 4.83 17.01 4.48
CA GLU A 126 5.28 15.62 4.54
C GLU A 126 4.32 14.71 3.74
N THR A 127 4.76 14.21 2.59
CA THR A 127 4.10 13.08 1.93
C THR A 127 4.73 11.80 2.45
N VAL A 128 3.94 10.99 3.16
CA VAL A 128 4.38 9.67 3.62
C VAL A 128 3.84 8.63 2.66
N GLU A 129 4.73 7.98 1.93
CA GLU A 129 4.39 6.81 1.13
C GLU A 129 4.42 5.57 2.02
N ILE A 130 3.41 4.73 1.92
CA ILE A 130 3.37 3.42 2.56
C ILE A 130 3.62 2.38 1.48
N ASP A 131 4.67 1.57 1.67
CA ASP A 131 5.02 0.49 0.75
C ASP A 131 3.87 -0.52 0.64
N GLU A 132 3.65 -1.00 -0.56
CA GLU A 132 2.62 -2.02 -0.83
C GLU A 132 2.98 -3.39 -0.24
N HIS A 133 4.26 -3.67 0.02
CA HIS A 133 4.71 -4.92 0.64
C HIS A 133 4.30 -4.97 2.11
N LEU A 134 3.57 -6.03 2.46
CA LEU A 134 2.97 -6.16 3.79
C LEU A 134 4.00 -6.41 4.91
N HIS A 135 5.15 -7.01 4.62
CA HIS A 135 6.12 -7.43 5.63
C HIS A 135 6.93 -6.30 6.28
N CYS A 136 7.08 -5.16 5.61
CA CYS A 136 7.97 -4.07 6.02
C CYS A 136 7.27 -2.83 6.55
N THR A 137 5.95 -2.86 6.71
CA THR A 137 5.15 -1.73 7.20
C THR A 137 4.32 -2.13 8.42
N ALA A 138 4.07 -1.19 9.33
CA ALA A 138 3.20 -1.46 10.46
C ALA A 138 1.80 -1.94 10.03
N PRO A 139 1.09 -1.26 9.10
CA PRO A 139 -0.22 -1.73 8.65
C PRO A 139 -0.17 -3.08 7.94
N GLY A 140 0.88 -3.33 7.15
CA GLY A 140 1.06 -4.60 6.46
C GLY A 140 1.27 -5.75 7.44
N LYS A 141 2.16 -5.59 8.43
CA LYS A 141 2.39 -6.60 9.47
C LYS A 141 1.14 -6.83 10.34
N ALA A 142 0.38 -5.77 10.65
CA ALA A 142 -0.90 -5.93 11.35
C ALA A 142 -1.89 -6.79 10.55
N ILE A 143 -1.97 -6.57 9.23
CA ILE A 143 -2.81 -7.37 8.34
C ILE A 143 -2.30 -8.82 8.27
N LEU A 144 -0.99 -9.05 8.05
CA LEU A 144 -0.42 -10.41 8.01
C LEU A 144 -0.69 -11.17 9.30
N ALA A 145 -0.56 -10.52 10.46
CA ALA A 145 -0.87 -11.12 11.75
C ALA A 145 -2.34 -11.53 11.91
N HIS A 146 -3.25 -10.91 11.16
CA HIS A 146 -4.68 -11.23 11.16
C HIS A 146 -5.05 -12.40 10.25
N LEU A 147 -4.17 -12.78 9.32
CA LEU A 147 -4.35 -13.87 8.38
C LEU A 147 -3.98 -15.23 9.02
N SER A 148 -4.47 -16.33 8.39
CA SER A 148 -3.98 -17.67 8.69
C SER A 148 -2.54 -17.86 8.17
N ASP A 149 -1.82 -18.84 8.73
CA ASP A 149 -0.44 -19.11 8.31
C ASP A 149 -0.36 -19.48 6.81
N GLU A 150 -1.31 -20.27 6.30
CA GLU A 150 -1.43 -20.60 4.85
C GLU A 150 -1.60 -19.33 3.99
N GLN A 151 -2.42 -18.37 4.45
CA GLN A 151 -2.60 -17.11 3.72
C GLN A 151 -1.36 -16.22 3.78
N VAL A 152 -0.59 -16.29 4.88
CA VAL A 152 0.69 -15.58 4.98
C VAL A 152 1.70 -16.19 4.00
N GLU A 153 1.83 -17.52 3.95
CA GLU A 153 2.68 -18.22 2.98
C GLU A 153 2.33 -17.83 1.53
N ASP A 154 1.05 -17.85 1.16
CA ASP A 154 0.59 -17.43 -0.18
C ASP A 154 1.02 -15.97 -0.51
N VAL A 155 0.98 -15.07 0.47
CA VAL A 155 1.42 -13.68 0.29
C VAL A 155 2.94 -13.60 0.09
N LEU A 156 3.70 -14.32 0.92
CA LEU A 156 5.17 -14.30 0.86
C LEU A 156 5.70 -14.95 -0.43
N ASP A 157 5.06 -16.03 -0.87
CA ASP A 157 5.41 -16.69 -2.14
C ASP A 157 5.20 -15.77 -3.36
N ALA A 158 4.16 -14.95 -3.32
CA ALA A 158 3.81 -14.06 -4.42
C ALA A 158 4.59 -12.73 -4.41
N ALA A 159 4.77 -12.11 -3.23
CA ALA A 159 5.36 -10.77 -3.09
C ALA A 159 6.85 -10.81 -2.69
N GLY A 160 7.30 -11.90 -2.07
CA GLY A 160 8.64 -11.98 -1.49
C GLY A 160 8.83 -11.13 -0.23
N LEU A 161 10.08 -11.03 0.21
CA LEU A 161 10.53 -10.24 1.36
C LEU A 161 11.67 -9.29 0.94
N PRO A 162 11.45 -8.37 0.00
CA PRO A 162 12.52 -7.47 -0.44
C PRO A 162 12.99 -6.55 0.70
N ALA A 163 14.30 -6.41 0.86
CA ALA A 163 14.88 -5.45 1.79
C ALA A 163 14.60 -4.01 1.33
N ARG A 164 14.10 -3.16 2.22
CA ARG A 164 13.94 -1.72 2.02
C ARG A 164 15.00 -0.93 2.78
N THR A 165 15.37 -1.44 3.94
CA THR A 165 16.42 -0.92 4.82
C THR A 165 17.18 -2.08 5.46
N ASP A 166 18.22 -1.77 6.21
CA ASP A 166 18.93 -2.77 7.02
C ASP A 166 18.08 -3.34 8.18
N ASN A 167 16.96 -2.66 8.52
CA ASN A 167 16.04 -3.09 9.57
C ASN A 167 14.89 -3.96 9.03
N THR A 168 14.73 -4.06 7.72
CA THR A 168 13.65 -4.85 7.10
C THR A 168 13.80 -6.33 7.45
N ILE A 169 12.73 -6.96 7.92
CA ILE A 169 12.70 -8.41 8.13
C ILE A 169 12.63 -9.10 6.76
N THR A 170 13.68 -9.83 6.40
CA THR A 170 13.80 -10.56 5.13
C THR A 170 13.82 -12.08 5.29
N ASP A 171 13.71 -12.56 6.50
CA ASP A 171 13.66 -13.98 6.85
C ASP A 171 12.24 -14.35 7.30
N ALA A 172 11.68 -15.41 6.71
CA ALA A 172 10.30 -15.83 6.94
C ALA A 172 10.05 -16.33 8.38
N ASP A 173 11.04 -17.01 8.99
CA ASP A 173 10.92 -17.52 10.36
C ASP A 173 10.96 -16.36 11.37
N VAL A 174 11.80 -15.37 11.12
CA VAL A 174 11.85 -14.14 11.94
C VAL A 174 10.54 -13.37 11.82
N LEU A 175 10.00 -13.24 10.59
CA LEU A 175 8.71 -12.60 10.38
C LEU A 175 7.59 -13.35 11.09
N ALA A 176 7.54 -14.68 11.02
CA ALA A 176 6.53 -15.49 11.70
C ALA A 176 6.56 -15.26 13.23
N GLY A 177 7.75 -15.14 13.82
CA GLY A 177 7.92 -14.77 15.22
C GLY A 177 7.39 -13.37 15.56
N ASP A 178 7.64 -12.38 14.69
CA ASP A 178 7.09 -11.02 14.86
C ASP A 178 5.57 -10.99 14.73
N LEU A 179 5.02 -11.71 13.74
CA LEU A 179 3.57 -11.85 13.55
C LEU A 179 2.88 -12.52 14.75
N SER A 180 3.53 -13.52 15.38
CA SER A 180 3.03 -14.14 16.61
C SER A 180 2.93 -13.13 17.76
N ASN A 181 3.97 -12.31 17.95
CA ASN A 181 3.96 -11.24 18.94
C ASN A 181 2.85 -10.19 18.64
N ILE A 182 2.63 -9.87 17.38
CA ILE A 182 1.58 -8.95 16.97
C ILE A 182 0.19 -9.53 17.25
N ARG A 183 -0.02 -10.84 17.00
CA ARG A 183 -1.28 -11.54 17.32
C ARG A 183 -1.61 -11.48 18.82
N GLU A 184 -0.60 -11.67 19.67
CA GLU A 184 -0.77 -11.62 21.12
C GLU A 184 -1.09 -10.20 21.63
N ARG A 185 -0.46 -9.17 21.06
CA ARG A 185 -0.61 -7.78 21.50
C ARG A 185 -1.76 -7.06 20.81
N GLY A 186 -2.19 -7.53 19.63
CA GLY A 186 -3.16 -6.86 18.77
C GLY A 186 -2.65 -5.58 18.10
N ILE A 187 -1.35 -5.31 18.16
CA ILE A 187 -0.72 -4.07 17.70
C ILE A 187 0.57 -4.42 16.97
N ALA A 188 0.72 -3.90 15.75
CA ALA A 188 1.97 -3.95 15.01
C ALA A 188 2.76 -2.66 15.17
N ILE A 189 4.06 -2.80 15.37
CA ILE A 189 5.02 -1.68 15.42
C ILE A 189 6.09 -1.93 14.36
N GLU A 190 6.44 -0.89 13.63
CA GLU A 190 7.52 -0.86 12.65
C GLU A 190 8.54 0.19 13.09
N ARG A 191 9.84 -0.15 13.00
CA ARG A 191 10.95 0.72 13.40
C ARG A 191 12.01 0.79 12.31
N GLY A 192 11.80 1.71 11.37
CA GLY A 192 12.74 1.92 10.27
C GLY A 192 12.82 0.76 9.29
N GLU A 193 11.79 -0.08 9.19
CA GLU A 193 11.78 -1.24 8.29
C GLU A 193 11.47 -0.87 6.85
N GLN A 194 10.55 0.06 6.63
CA GLN A 194 10.26 0.62 5.31
C GLN A 194 11.24 1.74 4.96
N ARG A 195 11.47 2.66 5.90
CA ARG A 195 12.39 3.79 5.80
C ARG A 195 13.08 3.99 7.13
N THR A 196 14.41 4.15 7.12
CA THR A 196 15.23 4.25 8.33
C THR A 196 14.86 5.41 9.26
N ASP A 197 14.28 6.47 8.69
CA ASP A 197 13.87 7.68 9.40
C ASP A 197 12.39 7.66 9.83
N GLN A 198 11.69 6.52 9.68
CA GLN A 198 10.26 6.39 9.94
C GLN A 198 9.96 5.27 10.94
N ASN A 199 9.01 5.52 11.83
CA ASN A 199 8.39 4.49 12.67
C ASN A 199 6.88 4.50 12.46
N GLY A 200 6.24 3.35 12.76
CA GLY A 200 4.80 3.20 12.57
C GLY A 200 4.16 2.29 13.60
N VAL A 201 2.88 2.53 13.82
CA VAL A 201 1.97 1.70 14.65
C VAL A 201 0.71 1.41 13.86
N ALA A 202 0.22 0.18 13.92
CA ALA A 202 -1.02 -0.19 13.26
C ALA A 202 -1.81 -1.24 14.04
N VAL A 203 -3.12 -1.23 13.82
CA VAL A 203 -4.06 -2.24 14.33
C VAL A 203 -4.94 -2.69 13.19
N ALA A 204 -4.98 -4.01 12.94
CA ALA A 204 -5.84 -4.60 11.93
C ALA A 204 -7.24 -4.91 12.47
N PHE A 205 -8.18 -4.96 11.54
CA PHE A 205 -9.54 -5.41 11.77
C PHE A 205 -10.13 -5.98 10.49
N GLU A 206 -11.22 -6.74 10.62
CA GLU A 206 -11.94 -7.32 9.50
C GLU A 206 -13.37 -6.77 9.46
N HIS A 207 -13.86 -6.54 8.24
CA HIS A 207 -15.25 -6.21 7.94
C HIS A 207 -15.66 -6.86 6.62
N ASP A 208 -16.74 -7.64 6.62
CA ASP A 208 -17.29 -8.35 5.45
C ASP A 208 -16.25 -9.19 4.67
N GLY A 209 -15.28 -9.80 5.39
CA GLY A 209 -14.21 -10.61 4.79
C GLY A 209 -13.04 -9.80 4.21
N GLU A 210 -13.07 -8.48 4.32
CA GLU A 210 -11.97 -7.59 3.95
C GLU A 210 -11.14 -7.24 5.19
N VAL A 211 -9.82 -7.52 5.14
CA VAL A 211 -8.90 -7.17 6.22
C VAL A 211 -8.28 -5.81 5.95
N ALA A 212 -8.42 -4.91 6.91
CA ALA A 212 -7.90 -3.55 6.88
C ALA A 212 -7.08 -3.25 8.13
N ALA A 213 -6.26 -2.21 8.08
CA ALA A 213 -5.55 -1.68 9.24
C ALA A 213 -5.65 -0.15 9.29
N VAL A 214 -5.91 0.38 10.47
CA VAL A 214 -5.67 1.79 10.79
C VAL A 214 -4.25 1.92 11.30
N TYR A 215 -3.54 2.93 10.82
CA TYR A 215 -2.15 3.15 11.19
C TYR A 215 -1.85 4.62 11.51
N VAL A 216 -0.75 4.81 12.22
CA VAL A 216 -0.05 6.09 12.40
C VAL A 216 1.42 5.89 12.07
N VAL A 217 1.99 6.76 11.26
CA VAL A 217 3.41 6.78 10.92
C VAL A 217 3.96 8.19 11.07
N GLY A 218 5.23 8.29 11.41
CA GLY A 218 5.90 9.57 11.56
C GLY A 218 7.41 9.43 11.62
N HIS A 219 8.11 10.56 11.63
CA HIS A 219 9.57 10.57 11.73
C HIS A 219 10.03 9.90 13.04
N ALA A 220 11.06 9.07 12.97
CA ALA A 220 11.53 8.25 14.09
C ALA A 220 11.89 9.07 15.35
N ASP A 221 12.37 10.31 15.17
CA ASP A 221 12.69 11.20 16.31
C ASP A 221 11.42 11.64 17.08
N ARG A 222 10.31 11.86 16.37
CA ARG A 222 9.02 12.26 16.97
C ARG A 222 8.24 11.07 17.48
N LEU A 223 8.23 9.99 16.69
CA LEU A 223 7.48 8.77 16.98
C LEU A 223 8.41 7.69 17.52
N SER A 224 8.85 7.84 18.78
CA SER A 224 9.82 6.95 19.44
C SER A 224 9.42 6.64 20.88
N ASN A 225 10.05 5.62 21.47
CA ASN A 225 9.94 5.25 22.88
C ASN A 225 8.48 5.19 23.37
N LYS A 226 8.16 5.88 24.48
CA LYS A 226 6.85 5.88 25.10
C LYS A 226 5.74 6.30 24.16
N ARG A 227 6.01 7.22 23.24
CA ARG A 227 5.01 7.67 22.28
C ARG A 227 4.65 6.56 21.31
N LEU A 228 5.64 5.84 20.78
CA LEU A 228 5.47 4.71 19.87
C LEU A 228 4.84 3.49 20.56
N GLU A 229 5.22 3.22 21.83
CA GLU A 229 4.88 1.96 22.50
C GLU A 229 3.62 2.04 23.38
N GLU A 230 3.27 3.23 23.88
CA GLU A 230 2.17 3.39 24.84
C GLU A 230 1.09 4.37 24.32
N ASN A 231 1.47 5.57 23.87
CA ASN A 231 0.49 6.64 23.64
C ASN A 231 -0.28 6.42 22.32
N ILE A 232 0.43 6.26 21.21
CA ILE A 232 -0.16 6.10 19.87
C ILE A 232 -0.95 4.80 19.74
N PRO A 233 -0.48 3.64 20.24
CA PRO A 233 -1.25 2.39 20.18
C PRO A 233 -2.66 2.51 20.74
N GLY A 234 -2.83 3.18 21.89
CA GLY A 234 -4.14 3.39 22.48
C GLY A 234 -5.08 4.23 21.61
N MET A 235 -4.56 5.24 20.91
CA MET A 235 -5.33 6.09 20.00
C MET A 235 -5.75 5.31 18.74
N VAL A 236 -4.84 4.52 18.13
CA VAL A 236 -5.14 3.68 16.98
C VAL A 236 -6.20 2.63 17.34
N LEU A 237 -6.04 1.93 18.47
CA LEU A 237 -7.06 0.99 18.97
C LEU A 237 -8.43 1.65 19.17
N GLY A 238 -8.46 2.85 19.75
CA GLY A 238 -9.69 3.62 19.92
C GLY A 238 -10.35 3.96 18.58
N THR A 239 -9.57 4.34 17.59
CA THR A 239 -10.07 4.64 16.24
C THR A 239 -10.61 3.39 15.55
N VAL A 240 -9.91 2.25 15.60
CA VAL A 240 -10.40 0.98 15.06
C VAL A 240 -11.72 0.56 15.73
N ARG A 241 -11.81 0.66 17.06
CA ARG A 241 -13.06 0.34 17.78
C ARG A 241 -14.21 1.19 17.29
N ARG A 242 -14.04 2.52 17.21
CA ARG A 242 -15.07 3.42 16.70
C ARG A 242 -15.45 3.14 15.26
N THR A 243 -14.48 2.83 14.41
CA THR A 243 -14.72 2.41 13.01
C THR A 243 -15.61 1.17 12.97
N LYS A 244 -15.30 0.14 13.76
CA LYS A 244 -16.10 -1.09 13.83
C LYS A 244 -17.51 -0.89 14.39
N GLU A 245 -17.70 0.07 15.27
CA GLU A 245 -19.02 0.41 15.83
C GLU A 245 -19.92 1.14 14.80
N LEU A 246 -19.32 1.77 13.78
CA LEU A 246 -20.02 2.53 12.74
C LEU A 246 -20.21 1.76 11.43
N LEU A 247 -19.48 0.66 11.21
CA LEU A 247 -19.61 -0.26 10.07
C LEU A 247 -20.79 -1.21 10.26
#